data_39e0cb87f9d68de552bc56d23620999d
#
_entry.id   39e0cb87f9d68de552bc56d23620999d
#
_cell.length_a   1.000
_cell.length_b   1.000
_cell.length_c   1.000
_cell.angle_alpha   90.00
_cell.angle_beta   90.00
_cell.angle_gamma   90.00
#
_symmetry.space_group_name_H-M   'P 1'
#
loop_
_entity.id
_entity.type
_entity.pdbx_description
1 polymer ?
#
loop_
_entity_poly.entity_id
_entity_poly.type
_entity_poly.pdbx_seq_one_letter_code
_entity_poly.pdbx_strand_id
1 'polypeptide(L)'
;MGKVYVADFETTTNPQDCRVWAYAICDIEEPEKVTLGVTIDGFMEWCEEQTDNPLVMFHNLRFDAHMIMDYLFRNNFKHVHEKSDRTTGTFTTLIGDTGQFYQLEVIFKKKGKRVQKITFRDSYKLIPIKVEEIPRNFGLEEQKLKLDYDCHNNLPKGTPLTQHEKDYVSHDVIIVAKAVKFFYDQGMDKMTIGACALDEYKKLVGKRNFQHWFPQLSLAYDIDVRQSYRGGFTWVNPEIAGKDIKEGICIDVNSLYPSQMRSHDNPYPFGVPVFYEGKYKPDPIYPLFIQTFRCQFEIKPHKIPTIQIKHSFFADNEYLTSSNGETVTLCLTSVDYELFLQQYNVYNPEYLGGWKYRATVGLFDAYIDKWTEAKIKAGKEGKKGLRQVAKLYLNSLYGKTASRLFGTEKIPFFDDEDDCIKYRFGEPEQRKGWYIACGSFVTSYARRLTITTGQKMLDDYYAGKSQIYPCYADTDSWKCASPGFKLPEGVDIDPYRLGAWDYEGKWSDVGQKPGQGARFLRQKCYLYNYTEDTESDNPEYHLKVTCAGMTEASHKYVNFDNFHIGSSYPGKLLPKIVPGGIVLKDVDFTIKSR
;
A
#
# COMPACT_ATOMS: atom_id res chain seq x y z
N MET A 1 -7.90 -8.65 -27.41
CA MET A 1 -6.75 -8.07 -26.69
C MET A 1 -5.51 -8.39 -27.50
N GLY A 2 -4.52 -7.51 -27.59
CA GLY A 2 -3.21 -7.88 -28.12
C GLY A 2 -2.55 -8.94 -27.23
N LYS A 3 -1.51 -9.59 -27.72
CA LYS A 3 -0.75 -10.57 -26.94
C LYS A 3 -0.19 -9.94 -25.64
N VAL A 4 -0.12 -10.72 -24.59
CA VAL A 4 0.44 -10.31 -23.31
C VAL A 4 1.61 -11.24 -22.96
N TYR A 5 2.75 -10.64 -22.74
CA TYR A 5 3.97 -11.33 -22.34
C TYR A 5 4.38 -10.93 -20.92
N VAL A 6 5.15 -11.78 -20.28
CA VAL A 6 5.91 -11.45 -19.08
C VAL A 6 7.39 -11.53 -19.41
N ALA A 7 8.15 -10.56 -18.93
CA ALA A 7 9.60 -10.54 -19.08
C ALA A 7 10.28 -10.18 -17.76
N ASP A 8 11.54 -10.57 -17.65
CA ASP A 8 12.41 -10.26 -16.53
C ASP A 8 13.86 -10.13 -16.99
N PHE A 9 14.64 -9.28 -16.30
CA PHE A 9 16.06 -9.07 -16.56
C PHE A 9 16.90 -9.47 -15.36
N GLU A 10 18.01 -10.14 -15.66
CA GLU A 10 19.12 -10.25 -14.71
C GLU A 10 20.24 -9.30 -15.09
N THR A 11 20.76 -8.58 -14.10
CA THR A 11 21.73 -7.50 -14.32
C THR A 11 22.95 -7.68 -13.44
N THR A 12 24.08 -7.15 -13.89
CA THR A 12 25.27 -7.04 -13.04
C THR A 12 25.01 -6.10 -11.88
N THR A 13 25.62 -6.35 -10.74
CA THR A 13 25.53 -5.51 -9.53
C THR A 13 26.65 -4.46 -9.45
N ASN A 14 27.63 -4.52 -10.38
CA ASN A 14 28.77 -3.61 -10.44
C ASN A 14 28.36 -2.23 -10.98
N PRO A 15 28.54 -1.13 -10.20
CA PRO A 15 28.21 0.22 -10.66
C PRO A 15 29.01 0.73 -11.87
N GLN A 16 30.19 0.16 -12.12
CA GLN A 16 31.06 0.50 -13.26
C GLN A 16 30.77 -0.31 -14.52
N ASP A 17 29.97 -1.38 -14.39
CA ASP A 17 29.56 -2.24 -15.51
C ASP A 17 28.11 -2.72 -15.28
N CYS A 18 27.18 -1.75 -15.26
CA CYS A 18 25.77 -2.05 -15.10
C CYS A 18 25.17 -2.44 -16.46
N ARG A 19 24.77 -3.71 -16.62
CA ARG A 19 24.23 -4.24 -17.86
C ARG A 19 23.30 -5.44 -17.62
N VAL A 20 22.41 -5.67 -18.57
CA VAL A 20 21.64 -6.90 -18.64
C VAL A 20 22.55 -8.02 -19.14
N TRP A 21 22.60 -9.13 -18.39
CA TRP A 21 23.34 -10.33 -18.77
C TRP A 21 22.41 -11.52 -19.08
N ALA A 22 21.13 -11.45 -18.69
CA ALA A 22 20.11 -12.37 -19.11
C ALA A 22 18.75 -11.66 -19.23
N TYR A 23 17.93 -12.14 -20.17
CA TYR A 23 16.51 -11.86 -20.20
C TYR A 23 15.71 -13.11 -20.48
N ALA A 24 14.50 -13.15 -19.95
CA ALA A 24 13.51 -14.17 -20.24
C ALA A 24 12.19 -13.50 -20.66
N ILE A 25 11.47 -14.11 -21.62
CA ILE A 25 10.15 -13.67 -22.08
C ILE A 25 9.29 -14.90 -22.31
N CYS A 26 8.03 -14.87 -21.85
CA CYS A 26 7.03 -15.87 -22.19
C CYS A 26 5.66 -15.24 -22.43
N ASP A 27 4.86 -15.85 -23.32
CA ASP A 27 3.45 -15.51 -23.51
C ASP A 27 2.64 -16.07 -22.33
N ILE A 28 1.72 -15.29 -21.75
CA ILE A 28 0.87 -15.76 -20.66
C ILE A 28 -0.04 -16.92 -21.04
N GLU A 29 -0.34 -17.12 -22.32
CA GLU A 29 -1.13 -18.25 -22.82
C GLU A 29 -0.29 -19.53 -22.96
N GLU A 30 1.03 -19.41 -23.13
CA GLU A 30 1.98 -20.52 -23.25
C GLU A 30 3.22 -20.29 -22.38
N PRO A 31 3.07 -20.16 -21.04
CA PRO A 31 4.14 -19.71 -20.14
C PRO A 31 5.38 -20.60 -20.14
N GLU A 32 5.22 -21.89 -20.48
CA GLU A 32 6.34 -22.84 -20.55
C GLU A 32 7.27 -22.63 -21.77
N LYS A 33 6.83 -21.85 -22.76
CA LYS A 33 7.64 -21.50 -23.93
C LYS A 33 8.40 -20.20 -23.68
N VAL A 34 9.56 -20.32 -23.01
CA VAL A 34 10.38 -19.18 -22.64
C VAL A 34 11.41 -18.88 -23.74
N THR A 35 11.46 -17.63 -24.18
CA THR A 35 12.55 -17.08 -25.00
C THR A 35 13.60 -16.50 -24.08
N LEU A 36 14.85 -16.90 -24.27
CA LEU A 36 15.99 -16.47 -23.47
C LEU A 36 17.01 -15.72 -24.33
N GLY A 37 17.70 -14.77 -23.74
CA GLY A 37 18.85 -14.10 -24.35
C GLY A 37 19.79 -13.50 -23.31
N VAL A 38 20.90 -12.92 -23.75
CA VAL A 38 22.03 -12.54 -22.90
C VAL A 38 22.40 -11.05 -22.98
N THR A 39 21.61 -10.23 -23.68
CA THR A 39 21.88 -8.80 -23.82
C THR A 39 20.60 -7.99 -23.95
N ILE A 40 20.63 -6.72 -23.55
CA ILE A 40 19.53 -5.77 -23.76
C ILE A 40 19.30 -5.54 -25.26
N ASP A 41 20.35 -5.58 -26.10
CA ASP A 41 20.24 -5.43 -27.55
C ASP A 41 19.30 -6.51 -28.14
N GLY A 42 19.55 -7.78 -27.79
CA GLY A 42 18.70 -8.91 -28.27
C GLY A 42 17.26 -8.82 -27.77
N PHE A 43 17.03 -8.30 -26.54
CA PHE A 43 15.68 -8.05 -26.05
C PHE A 43 14.97 -6.96 -26.88
N MET A 44 15.67 -5.87 -27.19
CA MET A 44 15.09 -4.76 -27.96
C MET A 44 14.88 -5.12 -29.44
N GLU A 45 15.74 -5.97 -30.01
CA GLU A 45 15.54 -6.59 -31.34
C GLU A 45 14.24 -7.42 -31.35
N TRP A 46 14.05 -8.30 -30.37
CA TRP A 46 12.81 -9.04 -30.19
C TRP A 46 11.59 -8.09 -30.12
N CYS A 47 11.70 -6.98 -29.37
CA CYS A 47 10.64 -5.99 -29.28
C CYS A 47 10.34 -5.34 -30.64
N GLU A 48 11.34 -5.00 -31.44
CA GLU A 48 11.17 -4.38 -32.76
C GLU A 48 10.54 -5.34 -33.80
N GLU A 49 10.71 -6.63 -33.62
CA GLU A 49 10.10 -7.65 -34.50
C GLU A 49 8.60 -7.80 -34.28
N GLN A 50 8.07 -7.38 -33.10
CA GLN A 50 6.66 -7.52 -32.79
C GLN A 50 5.80 -6.54 -33.59
N THR A 51 4.80 -7.03 -34.31
CA THR A 51 3.92 -6.21 -35.16
C THR A 51 2.51 -6.03 -34.63
N ASP A 52 2.12 -6.80 -33.64
CA ASP A 52 0.78 -6.85 -33.04
C ASP A 52 0.61 -5.93 -31.79
N ASN A 53 1.60 -5.07 -31.52
CA ASN A 53 1.60 -4.11 -30.40
C ASN A 53 1.35 -4.78 -29.05
N PRO A 54 2.15 -5.74 -28.62
CA PRO A 54 1.90 -6.49 -27.41
C PRO A 54 2.10 -5.64 -26.14
N LEU A 55 1.52 -6.15 -25.07
CA LEU A 55 1.79 -5.72 -23.71
C LEU A 55 2.83 -6.65 -23.10
N VAL A 56 3.95 -6.12 -22.63
CA VAL A 56 4.99 -6.86 -21.90
C VAL A 56 4.97 -6.44 -20.44
N MET A 57 4.79 -7.37 -19.54
CA MET A 57 4.74 -7.10 -18.11
C MET A 57 6.06 -7.48 -17.43
N PHE A 58 6.57 -6.58 -16.61
CA PHE A 58 7.66 -6.82 -15.66
C PHE A 58 7.12 -6.77 -14.24
N HIS A 59 7.66 -7.59 -13.35
CA HIS A 59 7.26 -7.56 -11.95
C HIS A 59 8.16 -6.65 -11.13
N ASN A 60 7.68 -5.43 -10.81
CA ASN A 60 8.44 -4.29 -10.31
C ASN A 60 9.26 -3.59 -11.40
N LEU A 61 8.58 -3.18 -12.47
CA LEU A 61 9.13 -2.54 -13.68
C LEU A 61 10.17 -1.42 -13.42
N ARG A 62 10.17 -0.81 -12.24
CA ARG A 62 11.10 0.28 -11.92
C ARG A 62 12.55 -0.09 -12.22
N PHE A 63 12.95 -1.32 -11.91
CA PHE A 63 14.32 -1.77 -12.11
C PHE A 63 14.63 -1.95 -13.60
N ASP A 64 13.83 -2.76 -14.27
CA ASP A 64 14.00 -3.10 -15.68
C ASP A 64 13.83 -1.90 -16.62
N ALA A 65 12.89 -1.00 -16.27
CA ALA A 65 12.68 0.21 -17.06
C ALA A 65 13.91 1.12 -17.14
N HIS A 66 14.79 1.13 -16.14
CA HIS A 66 16.03 1.91 -16.22
C HIS A 66 17.00 1.34 -17.25
N MET A 67 17.07 0.01 -17.39
CA MET A 67 17.85 -0.66 -18.43
C MET A 67 17.31 -0.35 -19.82
N ILE A 68 15.97 -0.43 -19.97
CA ILE A 68 15.29 -0.12 -21.24
C ILE A 68 15.48 1.35 -21.60
N MET A 69 15.29 2.28 -20.65
CA MET A 69 15.44 3.73 -20.92
C MET A 69 16.87 4.11 -21.25
N ASP A 70 17.87 3.54 -20.56
CA ASP A 70 19.28 3.77 -20.87
C ASP A 70 19.58 3.33 -22.31
N TYR A 71 19.14 2.14 -22.70
CA TYR A 71 19.26 1.67 -24.08
C TYR A 71 18.58 2.63 -25.06
N LEU A 72 17.35 3.07 -24.80
CA LEU A 72 16.59 3.95 -25.68
C LEU A 72 17.29 5.30 -25.88
N PHE A 73 17.77 5.94 -24.82
CA PHE A 73 18.49 7.20 -24.93
C PHE A 73 19.78 7.05 -25.72
N ARG A 74 20.58 6.00 -25.47
CA ARG A 74 21.85 5.75 -26.18
C ARG A 74 21.63 5.39 -27.66
N ASN A 75 20.43 4.88 -28.01
CA ASN A 75 20.05 4.57 -29.39
C ASN A 75 19.19 5.66 -30.05
N ASN A 76 19.32 6.92 -29.57
CA ASN A 76 18.67 8.11 -30.12
C ASN A 76 17.13 8.14 -30.07
N PHE A 77 16.51 7.32 -29.26
CA PHE A 77 15.08 7.48 -28.97
C PHE A 77 14.86 8.71 -28.08
N LYS A 78 13.78 9.45 -28.35
CA LYS A 78 13.44 10.66 -27.60
C LYS A 78 12.30 10.40 -26.64
N HIS A 79 12.46 10.78 -25.39
CA HIS A 79 11.34 10.83 -24.46
C HIS A 79 10.42 11.99 -24.84
N VAL A 80 9.11 11.71 -24.95
CA VAL A 80 8.08 12.73 -25.22
C VAL A 80 6.96 12.60 -24.20
N HIS A 81 6.39 13.73 -23.82
CA HIS A 81 5.28 13.77 -22.86
C HIS A 81 3.93 13.87 -23.56
N GLU A 82 3.82 14.78 -24.53
CA GLU A 82 2.58 15.03 -25.24
C GLU A 82 2.25 13.95 -26.29
N LYS A 83 0.96 13.62 -26.40
CA LYS A 83 0.48 12.65 -27.38
C LYS A 83 0.74 13.08 -28.82
N SER A 84 0.72 14.40 -29.10
CA SER A 84 1.03 15.00 -30.39
C SER A 84 2.43 14.68 -30.89
N ASP A 85 3.38 14.56 -29.95
CA ASP A 85 4.82 14.44 -30.25
C ASP A 85 5.25 12.99 -30.47
N ARG A 86 4.32 12.04 -30.31
CA ARG A 86 4.58 10.61 -30.49
C ARG A 86 4.80 10.26 -31.96
N THR A 87 6.05 9.98 -32.32
CA THR A 87 6.51 9.60 -33.66
C THR A 87 7.40 8.37 -33.61
N THR A 88 7.92 7.93 -34.75
CA THR A 88 8.96 6.88 -34.84
C THR A 88 10.18 7.30 -34.00
N GLY A 89 10.74 6.38 -33.22
CA GLY A 89 11.91 6.63 -32.37
C GLY A 89 11.59 7.46 -31.13
N THR A 90 10.34 7.45 -30.66
CA THR A 90 9.97 8.11 -29.39
C THR A 90 9.47 7.11 -28.37
N PHE A 91 9.58 7.48 -27.10
CA PHE A 91 8.98 6.73 -26.01
C PHE A 91 8.33 7.66 -24.97
N THR A 92 7.40 7.11 -24.21
CA THR A 92 6.72 7.80 -23.11
C THR A 92 6.78 6.99 -21.84
N THR A 93 6.73 7.65 -20.70
CA THR A 93 6.68 7.00 -19.38
C THR A 93 5.47 7.46 -18.59
N LEU A 94 5.02 6.63 -17.65
CA LEU A 94 4.08 7.00 -16.60
C LEU A 94 4.74 6.65 -15.26
N ILE A 95 5.38 7.65 -14.65
CA ILE A 95 6.12 7.53 -13.39
C ILE A 95 5.55 8.54 -12.41
N GLY A 96 5.03 8.06 -11.26
CA GLY A 96 4.48 8.93 -10.22
C GLY A 96 5.56 9.75 -9.49
N ASP A 97 5.13 10.80 -8.81
CA ASP A 97 5.96 11.72 -8.02
C ASP A 97 6.87 11.02 -6.99
N THR A 98 6.42 9.92 -6.43
CA THR A 98 7.17 9.09 -5.49
C THR A 98 8.11 8.08 -6.15
N GLY A 99 8.25 8.12 -7.50
CA GLY A 99 9.09 7.20 -8.27
C GLY A 99 8.46 5.82 -8.50
N GLN A 100 7.16 5.72 -8.44
CA GLN A 100 6.44 4.51 -8.81
C GLN A 100 6.29 4.43 -10.32
N PHE A 101 6.81 3.38 -10.91
CA PHE A 101 6.66 3.08 -12.33
C PHE A 101 5.32 2.37 -12.57
N TYR A 102 4.61 2.78 -13.61
CA TYR A 102 3.36 2.16 -14.06
C TYR A 102 3.48 1.62 -15.48
N GLN A 103 4.06 2.41 -16.38
CA GLN A 103 4.12 2.08 -17.81
C GLN A 103 5.28 2.81 -18.50
N LEU A 104 5.83 2.16 -19.52
CA LEU A 104 6.72 2.71 -20.52
C LEU A 104 6.21 2.23 -21.89
N GLU A 105 6.06 3.14 -22.87
CA GLU A 105 5.60 2.80 -24.22
C GLU A 105 6.65 3.27 -25.23
N VAL A 106 7.10 2.37 -26.10
CA VAL A 106 8.10 2.65 -27.13
C VAL A 106 7.46 2.54 -28.51
N ILE A 107 7.68 3.54 -29.36
CA ILE A 107 7.19 3.59 -30.73
C ILE A 107 8.38 3.34 -31.67
N PHE A 108 8.44 2.14 -32.22
CA PHE A 108 9.48 1.76 -33.19
C PHE A 108 9.20 2.33 -34.57
N LYS A 109 7.96 2.24 -35.04
CA LYS A 109 7.56 2.75 -36.39
C LYS A 109 6.18 3.40 -36.30
N LYS A 110 6.03 4.54 -36.97
CA LYS A 110 4.73 5.22 -37.13
C LYS A 110 4.60 5.79 -38.53
N LYS A 111 3.56 5.37 -39.23
CA LYS A 111 3.22 5.90 -40.58
C LYS A 111 1.72 6.18 -40.64
N GLY A 112 1.36 7.46 -40.51
CA GLY A 112 -0.04 7.88 -40.38
C GLY A 112 -0.71 7.30 -39.14
N LYS A 113 -1.77 6.51 -39.32
CA LYS A 113 -2.49 5.82 -38.23
C LYS A 113 -1.89 4.45 -37.86
N ARG A 114 -0.99 3.91 -38.65
CA ARG A 114 -0.32 2.64 -38.33
C ARG A 114 0.84 2.90 -37.38
N VAL A 115 0.81 2.21 -36.25
CA VAL A 115 1.83 2.32 -35.20
C VAL A 115 2.30 0.93 -34.83
N GLN A 116 3.62 0.74 -34.83
CA GLN A 116 4.28 -0.42 -34.23
C GLN A 116 4.92 0.01 -32.92
N LYS A 117 4.44 -0.56 -31.84
CA LYS A 117 4.84 -0.17 -30.49
C LYS A 117 4.85 -1.35 -29.53
N ILE A 118 5.63 -1.22 -28.48
CA ILE A 118 5.58 -2.08 -27.29
C ILE A 118 5.12 -1.24 -26.10
N THR A 119 4.29 -1.84 -25.28
CA THR A 119 3.89 -1.25 -23.99
C THR A 119 4.44 -2.12 -22.87
N PHE A 120 5.36 -1.61 -22.08
CA PHE A 120 5.83 -2.23 -20.85
C PHE A 120 4.98 -1.76 -19.68
N ARG A 121 4.58 -2.69 -18.79
CA ARG A 121 3.72 -2.37 -17.65
C ARG A 121 4.17 -3.11 -16.40
N ASP A 122 3.98 -2.47 -15.24
CA ASP A 122 4.32 -3.08 -13.95
C ASP A 122 3.21 -4.03 -13.46
N SER A 123 3.48 -5.33 -13.48
CA SER A 123 2.55 -6.35 -12.97
C SER A 123 2.42 -6.30 -11.44
N TYR A 124 3.40 -5.77 -10.70
CA TYR A 124 3.29 -5.58 -9.26
C TYR A 124 2.14 -4.63 -8.85
N LYS A 125 1.73 -3.71 -9.75
CA LYS A 125 0.57 -2.84 -9.51
C LYS A 125 -0.77 -3.58 -9.58
N LEU A 126 -0.78 -4.71 -10.26
CA LEU A 126 -1.93 -5.61 -10.35
C LEU A 126 -1.85 -6.72 -9.30
N ILE A 127 -0.65 -7.29 -9.11
CA ILE A 127 -0.35 -8.41 -8.20
C ILE A 127 0.70 -7.93 -7.18
N PRO A 128 0.29 -7.20 -6.10
CA PRO A 128 1.23 -6.63 -5.13
C PRO A 128 1.77 -7.68 -4.15
N ILE A 129 2.42 -8.69 -4.68
CA ILE A 129 2.97 -9.86 -3.98
C ILE A 129 4.36 -10.09 -4.54
N LYS A 130 5.34 -10.41 -3.69
CA LYS A 130 6.69 -10.76 -4.15
C LYS A 130 6.68 -12.03 -4.99
N VAL A 131 7.56 -12.14 -6.00
CA VAL A 131 7.63 -13.34 -6.87
C VAL A 131 7.76 -14.63 -6.05
N GLU A 132 8.59 -14.63 -5.02
CA GLU A 132 8.80 -15.79 -4.13
C GLU A 132 7.54 -16.25 -3.36
N GLU A 133 6.58 -15.34 -3.15
CA GLU A 133 5.33 -15.61 -2.44
C GLU A 133 4.19 -16.05 -3.40
N ILE A 134 4.30 -15.74 -4.69
CA ILE A 134 3.27 -16.06 -5.70
C ILE A 134 2.95 -17.56 -5.73
N PRO A 135 3.93 -18.48 -5.80
CA PRO A 135 3.63 -19.91 -5.85
C PRO A 135 2.80 -20.40 -4.67
N ARG A 136 3.16 -19.98 -3.45
CA ARG A 136 2.40 -20.32 -2.24
C ARG A 136 0.97 -19.76 -2.27
N ASN A 137 0.81 -18.50 -2.69
CA ASN A 137 -0.48 -17.80 -2.71
C ASN A 137 -1.42 -18.29 -3.81
N PHE A 138 -0.89 -18.82 -4.92
CA PHE A 138 -1.68 -19.32 -6.06
C PHE A 138 -1.70 -20.84 -6.17
N GLY A 139 -0.90 -21.53 -5.36
CA GLY A 139 -0.79 -23.01 -5.40
C GLY A 139 -0.11 -23.51 -6.67
N LEU A 140 0.93 -22.78 -7.15
CA LEU A 140 1.74 -23.18 -8.27
C LEU A 140 2.77 -24.23 -7.84
N GLU A 141 3.14 -25.09 -8.78
CA GLU A 141 4.19 -26.12 -8.57
C GLU A 141 5.58 -25.52 -8.63
N GLU A 142 5.78 -24.53 -9.50
CA GLU A 142 7.05 -23.83 -9.65
C GLU A 142 7.41 -23.09 -8.36
N GLN A 143 8.72 -23.04 -8.09
CA GLN A 143 9.28 -22.28 -6.96
C GLN A 143 10.37 -21.34 -7.47
N LYS A 144 10.52 -20.17 -6.84
CA LYS A 144 11.64 -19.29 -7.12
C LYS A 144 12.94 -19.98 -6.73
N LEU A 145 13.88 -20.05 -7.65
CA LEU A 145 15.21 -20.60 -7.43
C LEU A 145 16.12 -19.55 -6.74
N LYS A 146 17.32 -19.96 -6.36
CA LYS A 146 18.35 -19.08 -5.80
C LYS A 146 19.46 -18.87 -6.81
N LEU A 147 19.95 -17.64 -6.88
CA LEU A 147 21.05 -17.25 -7.76
C LEU A 147 22.05 -16.43 -6.96
N ASP A 148 23.34 -16.57 -7.31
CA ASP A 148 24.36 -15.60 -6.91
C ASP A 148 24.30 -14.40 -7.86
N TYR A 149 23.82 -13.27 -7.36
CA TYR A 149 23.64 -12.05 -8.17
C TYR A 149 24.95 -11.45 -8.71
N ASP A 150 26.10 -11.85 -8.17
CA ASP A 150 27.42 -11.37 -8.59
C ASP A 150 28.07 -12.25 -9.67
N CYS A 151 27.44 -13.35 -10.06
CA CYS A 151 28.01 -14.38 -10.93
C CYS A 151 28.46 -13.86 -12.30
N HIS A 152 27.88 -12.77 -12.82
CA HIS A 152 28.24 -12.16 -14.10
C HIS A 152 29.05 -10.85 -14.00
N ASN A 153 29.39 -10.37 -12.80
CA ASN A 153 30.10 -9.10 -12.62
C ASN A 153 31.47 -9.02 -13.32
N ASN A 154 32.14 -10.15 -13.48
CA ASN A 154 33.48 -10.24 -14.08
C ASN A 154 33.51 -11.02 -15.42
N LEU A 155 32.33 -11.39 -15.95
CA LEU A 155 32.24 -12.10 -17.21
C LEU A 155 32.06 -11.13 -18.40
N PRO A 156 32.52 -11.49 -19.60
CA PRO A 156 32.30 -10.68 -20.81
C PRO A 156 30.80 -10.51 -21.14
N LYS A 157 30.44 -9.37 -21.76
CA LYS A 157 29.09 -9.17 -22.34
C LYS A 157 28.76 -10.29 -23.31
N GLY A 158 27.56 -10.85 -23.21
CA GLY A 158 27.10 -11.94 -24.08
C GLY A 158 27.58 -13.33 -23.70
N THR A 159 28.14 -13.51 -22.50
CA THR A 159 28.50 -14.85 -21.99
C THR A 159 27.26 -15.76 -21.99
N PRO A 160 27.36 -16.99 -22.58
CA PRO A 160 26.25 -17.92 -22.62
C PRO A 160 25.80 -18.34 -21.22
N LEU A 161 24.48 -18.49 -21.03
CA LEU A 161 23.87 -18.93 -19.77
C LEU A 161 24.16 -20.40 -19.48
N THR A 162 24.51 -20.71 -18.26
CA THR A 162 24.51 -22.07 -17.72
C THR A 162 23.08 -22.63 -17.63
N GLN A 163 22.93 -23.93 -17.47
CA GLN A 163 21.60 -24.53 -17.32
C GLN A 163 20.88 -24.00 -16.07
N HIS A 164 21.58 -23.84 -14.95
CA HIS A 164 21.00 -23.30 -13.71
C HIS A 164 20.50 -21.86 -13.88
N GLU A 165 21.23 -21.02 -14.58
CA GLU A 165 20.80 -19.64 -14.88
C GLU A 165 19.58 -19.61 -15.80
N LYS A 166 19.55 -20.48 -16.85
CA LYS A 166 18.37 -20.63 -17.71
C LYS A 166 17.14 -21.04 -16.91
N ASP A 167 17.27 -22.02 -16.04
CA ASP A 167 16.18 -22.50 -15.18
C ASP A 167 15.72 -21.39 -14.23
N TYR A 168 16.67 -20.64 -13.63
CA TYR A 168 16.38 -19.54 -12.72
C TYR A 168 15.54 -18.46 -13.40
N VAL A 169 16.01 -17.85 -14.48
CA VAL A 169 15.30 -16.74 -15.16
C VAL A 169 13.97 -17.22 -15.80
N SER A 170 13.91 -18.50 -16.23
CA SER A 170 12.67 -19.07 -16.76
C SER A 170 11.62 -19.22 -15.68
N HIS A 171 11.98 -19.72 -14.51
CA HIS A 171 11.03 -19.88 -13.39
C HIS A 171 10.41 -18.55 -12.96
N ASP A 172 11.21 -17.47 -12.89
CA ASP A 172 10.70 -16.15 -12.47
C ASP A 172 9.62 -15.64 -13.44
N VAL A 173 9.82 -15.73 -14.76
CA VAL A 173 8.80 -15.29 -15.72
C VAL A 173 7.60 -16.23 -15.77
N ILE A 174 7.78 -17.56 -15.65
CA ILE A 174 6.68 -18.53 -15.64
C ILE A 174 5.76 -18.30 -14.46
N ILE A 175 6.32 -18.13 -13.26
CA ILE A 175 5.57 -17.85 -12.02
C ILE A 175 4.69 -16.61 -12.19
N VAL A 176 5.27 -15.50 -12.68
CA VAL A 176 4.54 -14.25 -12.90
C VAL A 176 3.52 -14.39 -14.02
N ALA A 177 3.85 -15.07 -15.14
CA ALA A 177 2.94 -15.28 -16.26
C ALA A 177 1.69 -16.08 -15.84
N LYS A 178 1.86 -17.17 -15.09
CA LYS A 178 0.74 -17.96 -14.56
C LYS A 178 -0.16 -17.13 -13.65
N ALA A 179 0.42 -16.27 -12.80
CA ALA A 179 -0.34 -15.37 -11.95
C ALA A 179 -1.08 -14.29 -12.77
N VAL A 180 -0.42 -13.64 -13.73
CA VAL A 180 -1.05 -12.66 -14.62
C VAL A 180 -2.19 -13.28 -15.41
N LYS A 181 -1.99 -14.47 -16.00
CA LYS A 181 -3.02 -15.23 -16.71
C LYS A 181 -4.23 -15.48 -15.81
N PHE A 182 -3.98 -15.94 -14.59
CA PHE A 182 -5.04 -16.19 -13.60
C PHE A 182 -5.86 -14.92 -13.32
N PHE A 183 -5.22 -13.75 -13.16
CA PHE A 183 -5.91 -12.47 -12.95
C PHE A 183 -6.72 -12.05 -14.18
N TYR A 184 -6.16 -12.18 -15.38
CA TYR A 184 -6.84 -11.86 -16.64
C TYR A 184 -8.08 -12.74 -16.86
N ASP A 185 -8.01 -14.03 -16.56
CA ASP A 185 -9.14 -14.95 -16.63
C ASP A 185 -10.27 -14.59 -15.66
N GLN A 186 -9.96 -13.89 -14.57
CA GLN A 186 -10.93 -13.31 -13.65
C GLN A 186 -11.42 -11.91 -14.07
N GLY A 187 -11.03 -11.42 -15.25
CA GLY A 187 -11.40 -10.10 -15.75
C GLY A 187 -10.63 -8.94 -15.14
N MET A 188 -9.50 -9.20 -14.47
CA MET A 188 -8.65 -8.19 -13.84
C MET A 188 -7.57 -7.74 -14.83
N ASP A 189 -7.94 -6.93 -15.81
CA ASP A 189 -7.10 -6.50 -16.93
C ASP A 189 -6.66 -5.02 -16.88
N LYS A 190 -6.99 -4.31 -15.80
CA LYS A 190 -6.60 -2.90 -15.64
C LYS A 190 -5.16 -2.77 -15.15
N MET A 191 -4.62 -1.57 -15.24
CA MET A 191 -3.25 -1.27 -14.85
C MET A 191 -2.97 -1.51 -13.36
N THR A 192 -3.97 -1.36 -12.51
CA THR A 192 -3.82 -1.51 -11.04
C THR A 192 -4.99 -2.28 -10.45
N ILE A 193 -4.74 -3.01 -9.37
CA ILE A 193 -5.77 -3.74 -8.65
C ILE A 193 -6.94 -2.82 -8.19
N GLY A 194 -6.65 -1.61 -7.73
CA GLY A 194 -7.69 -0.66 -7.36
C GLY A 194 -8.54 -0.20 -8.56
N ALA A 195 -7.96 -0.14 -9.78
CA ALA A 195 -8.74 0.16 -10.98
C ALA A 195 -9.66 -1.01 -11.35
N CYS A 196 -9.21 -2.26 -11.18
CA CYS A 196 -10.04 -3.45 -11.33
C CYS A 196 -11.21 -3.45 -10.34
N ALA A 197 -10.92 -3.17 -9.05
CA ALA A 197 -11.93 -3.10 -8.00
C ALA A 197 -13.02 -2.05 -8.29
N LEU A 198 -12.64 -0.87 -8.74
CA LEU A 198 -13.59 0.19 -9.11
C LEU A 198 -14.41 -0.17 -10.35
N ASP A 199 -13.80 -0.81 -11.35
CA ASP A 199 -14.51 -1.25 -12.57
C ASP A 199 -15.55 -2.33 -12.24
N GLU A 200 -15.16 -3.29 -11.41
CA GLU A 200 -16.05 -4.34 -10.90
C GLU A 200 -17.21 -3.76 -10.09
N TYR A 201 -16.93 -2.83 -9.18
CA TYR A 201 -17.96 -2.16 -8.40
C TYR A 201 -18.97 -1.43 -9.31
N LYS A 202 -18.49 -0.69 -10.32
CA LYS A 202 -19.35 0.00 -11.30
C LYS A 202 -20.24 -0.97 -12.11
N LYS A 203 -19.70 -2.14 -12.45
CA LYS A 203 -20.49 -3.19 -13.13
C LYS A 203 -21.60 -3.74 -12.24
N LEU A 204 -21.30 -4.01 -10.97
CA LEU A 204 -22.26 -4.55 -10.01
C LEU A 204 -23.42 -3.60 -9.70
N VAL A 205 -23.12 -2.32 -9.44
CA VAL A 205 -24.16 -1.34 -9.07
C VAL A 205 -24.85 -0.70 -10.28
N GLY A 206 -24.24 -0.80 -11.45
CA GLY A 206 -24.70 -0.20 -12.69
C GLY A 206 -24.34 1.30 -12.81
N LYS A 207 -24.07 1.73 -14.06
CA LYS A 207 -23.60 3.08 -14.36
C LYS A 207 -24.53 4.19 -13.85
N ARG A 208 -25.86 3.98 -13.97
CA ARG A 208 -26.86 4.99 -13.55
C ARG A 208 -26.84 5.20 -12.04
N ASN A 209 -26.85 4.11 -11.26
CA ASN A 209 -26.80 4.19 -9.79
C ASN A 209 -25.46 4.78 -9.33
N PHE A 210 -24.35 4.34 -9.93
CA PHE A 210 -23.04 4.87 -9.61
C PHE A 210 -22.97 6.39 -9.80
N GLN A 211 -23.48 6.91 -10.93
CA GLN A 211 -23.49 8.35 -11.21
C GLN A 211 -24.46 9.14 -10.31
N HIS A 212 -25.57 8.54 -9.91
CA HIS A 212 -26.52 9.11 -8.98
C HIS A 212 -25.96 9.22 -7.57
N TRP A 213 -25.30 8.14 -7.10
CA TRP A 213 -24.71 8.12 -5.75
C TRP A 213 -23.46 9.00 -5.67
N PHE A 214 -22.66 8.98 -6.70
CA PHE A 214 -21.35 9.64 -6.74
C PHE A 214 -21.25 10.59 -7.94
N PRO A 215 -21.98 11.69 -7.92
CA PRO A 215 -21.90 12.70 -8.99
C PRO A 215 -20.50 13.30 -9.03
N GLN A 216 -20.10 13.75 -10.21
CA GLN A 216 -18.87 14.52 -10.34
C GLN A 216 -19.10 15.93 -9.76
N LEU A 217 -18.30 16.31 -8.79
CA LEU A 217 -18.37 17.59 -8.10
C LEU A 217 -17.23 18.50 -8.53
N SER A 218 -17.30 19.77 -8.13
CA SER A 218 -16.28 20.77 -8.48
C SER A 218 -14.93 20.47 -7.82
N LEU A 219 -13.85 20.98 -8.41
CA LEU A 219 -12.52 20.92 -7.85
C LEU A 219 -12.45 21.62 -6.48
N ALA A 220 -13.08 22.79 -6.36
CA ALA A 220 -13.09 23.54 -5.10
C ALA A 220 -13.72 22.73 -3.96
N TYR A 221 -14.84 22.03 -4.24
CA TYR A 221 -15.45 21.11 -3.29
C TYR A 221 -14.48 19.99 -2.85
N ASP A 222 -13.81 19.33 -3.82
CA ASP A 222 -12.90 18.24 -3.48
C ASP A 222 -11.74 18.71 -2.60
N ILE A 223 -11.14 19.86 -2.94
CA ILE A 223 -10.04 20.47 -2.17
C ILE A 223 -10.49 20.76 -0.72
N ASP A 224 -11.67 21.31 -0.56
CA ASP A 224 -12.21 21.65 0.76
C ASP A 224 -12.48 20.40 1.60
N VAL A 225 -13.25 19.45 1.05
CA VAL A 225 -13.62 18.21 1.74
C VAL A 225 -12.41 17.32 2.02
N ARG A 226 -11.41 17.32 1.15
CA ARG A 226 -10.17 16.53 1.30
C ARG A 226 -9.39 16.88 2.56
N GLN A 227 -9.57 18.06 3.13
CA GLN A 227 -8.99 18.44 4.42
C GLN A 227 -9.52 17.56 5.58
N SER A 228 -10.71 16.95 5.42
CA SER A 228 -11.26 16.00 6.39
C SER A 228 -10.70 14.59 6.28
N TYR A 229 -10.04 14.26 5.13
CA TYR A 229 -9.53 12.91 4.90
C TYR A 229 -8.28 12.63 5.73
N ARG A 230 -8.33 11.58 6.52
CA ARG A 230 -7.23 11.04 7.32
C ARG A 230 -7.14 9.53 7.10
N GLY A 231 -5.94 8.97 7.22
CA GLY A 231 -5.71 7.54 7.15
C GLY A 231 -6.19 6.77 8.38
N GLY A 232 -5.75 5.52 8.50
CA GLY A 232 -5.99 4.70 9.68
C GLY A 232 -5.25 5.23 10.91
N PHE A 233 -5.72 4.80 12.08
CA PHE A 233 -5.13 5.15 13.36
C PHE A 233 -3.87 4.32 13.61
N THR A 234 -2.71 4.96 13.79
CA THR A 234 -1.46 4.29 14.15
C THR A 234 -0.81 5.03 15.31
N TRP A 235 -0.76 4.41 16.47
CA TRP A 235 -0.37 5.08 17.69
C TRP A 235 0.44 4.17 18.64
N VAL A 236 1.47 4.72 19.24
CA VAL A 236 2.20 4.13 20.36
C VAL A 236 1.76 4.83 21.62
N ASN A 237 1.41 4.11 22.66
CA ASN A 237 1.15 4.68 23.96
C ASN A 237 2.45 5.31 24.53
N PRO A 238 2.48 6.64 24.79
CA PRO A 238 3.69 7.31 25.25
C PRO A 238 4.23 6.77 26.58
N GLU A 239 3.35 6.22 27.43
CA GLU A 239 3.76 5.70 28.73
C GLU A 239 4.64 4.45 28.65
N ILE A 240 4.56 3.70 27.52
CA ILE A 240 5.33 2.47 27.32
C ILE A 240 6.38 2.59 26.21
N ALA A 241 6.42 3.68 25.48
CA ALA A 241 7.34 3.87 24.38
C ALA A 241 8.81 3.65 24.83
N GLY A 242 9.52 2.75 24.15
CA GLY A 242 10.91 2.37 24.45
C GLY A 242 11.09 1.44 25.65
N LYS A 243 10.03 1.09 26.39
CA LYS A 243 10.10 0.15 27.50
C LYS A 243 9.91 -1.30 27.06
N ASP A 244 10.54 -2.22 27.80
CA ASP A 244 10.32 -3.65 27.61
C ASP A 244 9.00 -4.07 28.27
N ILE A 245 8.23 -4.92 27.58
CA ILE A 245 6.95 -5.45 28.04
C ILE A 245 7.02 -6.97 28.01
N LYS A 246 6.77 -7.59 29.13
CA LYS A 246 6.99 -9.02 29.35
C LYS A 246 6.16 -9.90 28.41
N GLU A 247 4.86 -9.72 28.42
CA GLU A 247 3.93 -10.57 27.68
C GLU A 247 2.67 -9.82 27.26
N GLY A 248 2.02 -10.29 26.19
CA GLY A 248 0.82 -9.67 25.70
C GLY A 248 0.22 -10.35 24.48
N ILE A 249 -0.82 -9.72 23.94
CA ILE A 249 -1.66 -10.23 22.88
C ILE A 249 -1.71 -9.28 21.69
N CYS A 250 -1.91 -9.85 20.49
CA CYS A 250 -2.25 -9.13 19.28
C CYS A 250 -3.67 -9.48 18.86
N ILE A 251 -4.51 -8.47 18.67
CA ILE A 251 -5.84 -8.63 18.07
C ILE A 251 -5.93 -7.76 16.82
N ASP A 252 -6.61 -8.26 15.78
CA ASP A 252 -6.73 -7.61 14.47
C ASP A 252 -8.17 -7.68 13.96
N VAL A 253 -8.65 -6.66 13.27
CA VAL A 253 -10.03 -6.65 12.74
C VAL A 253 -10.10 -7.37 11.40
N ASN A 254 -10.94 -8.38 11.31
CA ASN A 254 -11.21 -9.08 10.05
C ASN A 254 -11.70 -8.15 8.95
N SER A 255 -10.78 -7.71 8.06
CA SER A 255 -11.05 -6.81 6.93
C SER A 255 -11.72 -5.50 7.38
N LEU A 256 -11.03 -4.67 8.16
CA LEU A 256 -11.55 -3.44 8.78
C LEU A 256 -12.33 -2.54 7.80
N TYR A 257 -11.70 -2.04 6.72
CA TYR A 257 -12.38 -1.12 5.81
C TYR A 257 -13.60 -1.74 5.11
N PRO A 258 -13.52 -2.96 4.55
CA PRO A 258 -14.69 -3.66 4.02
C PRO A 258 -15.82 -3.83 5.03
N SER A 259 -15.50 -4.15 6.28
CA SER A 259 -16.51 -4.32 7.33
C SER A 259 -17.25 -3.01 7.64
N GLN A 260 -16.52 -1.89 7.69
CA GLN A 260 -17.14 -0.58 7.88
C GLN A 260 -18.02 -0.19 6.70
N MET A 261 -17.58 -0.49 5.46
CA MET A 261 -18.37 -0.24 4.24
C MET A 261 -19.66 -1.08 4.18
N ARG A 262 -19.66 -2.28 4.77
CA ARG A 262 -20.80 -3.21 4.80
C ARG A 262 -21.74 -2.96 5.98
N SER A 263 -21.27 -2.36 7.06
CA SER A 263 -22.07 -2.16 8.26
C SER A 263 -23.25 -1.23 8.01
N HIS A 264 -24.44 -1.68 8.38
CA HIS A 264 -25.65 -0.86 8.32
C HIS A 264 -25.79 0.13 9.48
N ASP A 265 -24.88 0.08 10.46
CA ASP A 265 -24.75 1.11 11.50
C ASP A 265 -23.95 2.33 11.00
N ASN A 266 -23.34 2.23 9.83
CA ASN A 266 -22.50 3.24 9.21
C ASN A 266 -23.13 3.80 7.94
N PRO A 267 -23.95 4.85 8.02
CA PRO A 267 -24.48 5.50 6.83
C PRO A 267 -23.38 6.26 6.07
N TYR A 268 -23.46 6.23 4.75
CA TYR A 268 -22.48 6.89 3.87
C TYR A 268 -23.11 8.04 3.09
N PRO A 269 -22.32 9.11 2.84
CA PRO A 269 -22.77 10.26 2.05
C PRO A 269 -22.96 9.88 0.59
N PHE A 270 -24.02 10.41 -0.02
CA PHE A 270 -24.30 10.26 -1.46
C PHE A 270 -24.96 11.49 -2.06
N GLY A 271 -24.93 11.60 -3.40
CA GLY A 271 -25.57 12.66 -4.14
C GLY A 271 -24.83 14.00 -4.04
N VAL A 272 -25.54 15.08 -4.34
CA VAL A 272 -24.96 16.44 -4.29
C VAL A 272 -25.01 16.95 -2.85
N PRO A 273 -23.86 17.36 -2.26
CA PRO A 273 -23.81 17.95 -0.93
C PRO A 273 -24.32 19.38 -0.92
N VAL A 274 -24.62 19.88 0.27
CA VAL A 274 -25.04 21.27 0.50
C VAL A 274 -24.06 21.94 1.47
N PHE A 275 -23.55 23.12 1.10
CA PHE A 275 -22.73 23.93 1.98
C PHE A 275 -23.60 24.58 3.07
N TYR A 276 -23.08 24.73 4.28
CA TYR A 276 -23.71 25.46 5.39
C TYR A 276 -22.67 26.35 6.08
N GLU A 277 -23.11 27.48 6.59
CA GLU A 277 -22.27 28.40 7.36
C GLU A 277 -22.39 28.15 8.86
N GLY A 278 -21.33 28.45 9.60
CA GLY A 278 -21.29 28.35 11.04
C GLY A 278 -21.28 26.89 11.54
N LYS A 279 -21.92 26.68 12.70
CA LYS A 279 -22.04 25.35 13.32
C LYS A 279 -23.14 24.53 12.64
N TYR A 280 -22.86 23.26 12.35
CA TYR A 280 -23.88 22.33 11.85
C TYR A 280 -25.08 22.27 12.81
N LYS A 281 -26.27 22.38 12.25
CA LYS A 281 -27.55 22.17 12.96
C LYS A 281 -28.16 20.86 12.46
N PRO A 282 -28.66 19.98 13.38
CA PRO A 282 -29.28 18.73 13.01
C PRO A 282 -30.29 18.87 11.87
N ASP A 283 -30.10 18.09 10.81
CA ASP A 283 -30.92 18.14 9.60
C ASP A 283 -31.28 16.68 9.19
N PRO A 284 -32.57 16.30 9.26
CA PRO A 284 -33.01 14.93 8.97
C PRO A 284 -32.81 14.52 7.50
N ILE A 285 -32.71 15.49 6.57
CA ILE A 285 -32.45 15.24 5.14
C ILE A 285 -30.94 15.06 4.89
N TYR A 286 -30.13 15.79 5.65
CA TYR A 286 -28.67 15.83 5.52
C TYR A 286 -27.99 15.49 6.86
N PRO A 287 -28.14 14.23 7.36
CA PRO A 287 -27.69 13.87 8.71
C PRO A 287 -26.19 13.71 8.86
N LEU A 288 -25.45 13.54 7.77
CA LEU A 288 -23.99 13.50 7.78
C LEU A 288 -23.41 14.86 7.42
N PHE A 289 -22.32 15.23 8.08
CA PHE A 289 -21.66 16.51 7.82
C PHE A 289 -20.13 16.42 7.96
N ILE A 290 -19.47 17.38 7.36
CA ILE A 290 -18.06 17.71 7.57
C ILE A 290 -18.04 19.14 8.08
N GLN A 291 -17.42 19.38 9.25
CA GLN A 291 -17.35 20.67 9.91
C GLN A 291 -15.92 21.20 9.91
N THR A 292 -15.75 22.40 9.41
CA THR A 292 -14.51 23.18 9.57
C THR A 292 -14.71 24.19 10.69
N PHE A 293 -13.76 24.23 11.65
CA PHE A 293 -13.80 25.12 12.80
C PHE A 293 -12.41 25.40 13.34
N ARG A 294 -12.28 26.48 14.08
CA ARG A 294 -11.07 26.83 14.82
C ARG A 294 -11.31 26.60 16.30
N CYS A 295 -10.31 26.15 17.01
CA CYS A 295 -10.40 25.97 18.45
C CYS A 295 -9.02 25.82 19.09
N GLN A 296 -8.99 25.87 20.40
CA GLN A 296 -7.94 25.32 21.25
C GLN A 296 -8.47 24.03 21.90
N PHE A 297 -7.60 23.09 22.19
CA PHE A 297 -8.01 21.82 22.81
C PHE A 297 -6.96 21.23 23.73
N GLU A 298 -7.41 20.42 24.66
CA GLU A 298 -6.60 19.64 25.58
C GLU A 298 -7.26 18.28 25.82
N ILE A 299 -6.46 17.20 25.79
CA ILE A 299 -6.98 15.84 25.98
C ILE A 299 -7.51 15.67 27.41
N LYS A 300 -8.62 14.95 27.56
CA LYS A 300 -9.15 14.57 28.87
C LYS A 300 -8.28 13.48 29.51
N PRO A 301 -8.25 13.36 30.86
CA PRO A 301 -7.48 12.33 31.54
C PRO A 301 -7.77 10.92 31.01
N HIS A 302 -6.72 10.12 30.79
CA HIS A 302 -6.79 8.74 30.38
C HIS A 302 -7.49 8.51 29.01
N LYS A 303 -7.51 9.52 28.13
CA LYS A 303 -8.09 9.40 26.79
C LYS A 303 -7.02 9.20 25.73
N ILE A 304 -7.40 8.46 24.68
CA ILE A 304 -6.56 8.21 23.51
C ILE A 304 -6.65 9.40 22.56
N PRO A 305 -5.53 10.00 22.12
CA PRO A 305 -5.57 11.15 21.22
C PRO A 305 -6.04 10.76 19.81
N THR A 306 -6.81 11.65 19.16
CA THR A 306 -7.41 11.41 17.85
C THR A 306 -6.98 12.40 16.78
N ILE A 307 -6.27 13.49 17.15
CA ILE A 307 -5.95 14.61 16.27
C ILE A 307 -4.49 14.57 15.84
N GLN A 308 -4.27 14.68 14.55
CA GLN A 308 -2.99 14.99 13.91
C GLN A 308 -3.19 16.24 13.04
N ILE A 309 -2.23 17.17 13.05
CA ILE A 309 -2.24 18.37 12.19
C ILE A 309 -0.98 18.36 11.36
N LYS A 310 -1.14 18.00 10.07
CA LYS A 310 -0.05 17.93 9.10
C LYS A 310 0.29 19.31 8.53
N HIS A 311 1.53 19.45 8.05
CA HIS A 311 2.02 20.67 7.40
C HIS A 311 1.89 21.91 8.28
N SER A 312 2.08 21.74 9.58
CA SER A 312 2.06 22.80 10.60
C SER A 312 3.36 22.80 11.38
N PHE A 313 3.42 23.56 12.46
CA PHE A 313 4.55 23.50 13.40
C PHE A 313 4.56 22.21 14.28
N PHE A 314 3.45 21.48 14.33
CA PHE A 314 3.40 20.15 14.95
C PHE A 314 4.05 19.10 14.03
N ALA A 315 4.55 18.03 14.62
CA ALA A 315 5.07 16.91 13.85
C ALA A 315 3.94 16.15 13.13
N ASP A 316 4.10 15.90 11.83
CA ASP A 316 3.05 15.34 10.96
C ASP A 316 2.49 13.99 11.43
N ASN A 317 3.28 13.20 12.14
CA ASN A 317 2.90 11.85 12.60
C ASN A 317 2.56 11.81 14.08
N GLU A 318 2.51 12.94 14.77
CA GLU A 318 2.20 13.02 16.19
C GLU A 318 0.69 13.15 16.43
N TYR A 319 0.16 12.30 17.32
CA TYR A 319 -1.18 12.50 17.84
C TYR A 319 -1.12 13.47 19.01
N LEU A 320 -1.82 14.58 18.88
CA LEU A 320 -1.71 15.72 19.78
C LEU A 320 -2.57 15.54 21.01
N THR A 321 -1.98 15.73 22.17
CA THR A 321 -2.70 15.81 23.45
C THR A 321 -3.20 17.23 23.76
N SER A 322 -2.59 18.25 23.15
CA SER A 322 -2.96 19.66 23.34
C SER A 322 -2.61 20.46 22.08
N SER A 323 -3.35 21.55 21.86
CA SER A 323 -2.97 22.57 20.88
C SER A 323 -1.90 23.53 21.40
N ASN A 324 -1.38 23.33 22.63
CA ASN A 324 -0.39 24.16 23.30
C ASN A 324 -0.81 25.65 23.40
N GLY A 325 -2.11 25.91 23.55
CA GLY A 325 -2.67 27.25 23.60
C GLY A 325 -2.87 27.93 22.24
N GLU A 326 -2.44 27.27 21.15
CA GLU A 326 -2.61 27.79 19.79
C GLU A 326 -4.02 27.53 19.28
N THR A 327 -4.57 28.49 18.55
CA THR A 327 -5.83 28.32 17.84
C THR A 327 -5.56 27.62 16.51
N VAL A 328 -6.05 26.41 16.37
CA VAL A 328 -5.84 25.55 15.20
C VAL A 328 -7.12 25.37 14.40
N THR A 329 -7.00 25.20 13.10
CA THR A 329 -8.12 24.89 12.22
C THR A 329 -8.23 23.37 12.05
N LEU A 330 -9.41 22.81 12.33
CA LEU A 330 -9.75 21.42 12.14
C LEU A 330 -10.89 21.29 11.12
N CYS A 331 -10.79 20.28 10.25
CA CYS A 331 -11.84 19.87 9.34
C CYS A 331 -12.15 18.40 9.63
N LEU A 332 -13.31 18.10 10.18
CA LEU A 332 -13.68 16.78 10.70
C LEU A 332 -15.01 16.30 10.10
N THR A 333 -15.09 15.00 9.77
CA THR A 333 -16.38 14.35 9.55
C THR A 333 -17.20 14.35 10.84
N SER A 334 -18.52 14.21 10.76
CA SER A 334 -19.39 14.08 11.94
C SER A 334 -18.91 13.00 12.88
N VAL A 335 -18.39 11.88 12.36
CA VAL A 335 -17.87 10.76 13.15
C VAL A 335 -16.59 11.13 13.91
N ASP A 336 -15.63 11.75 13.23
CA ASP A 336 -14.40 12.22 13.90
C ASP A 336 -14.66 13.40 14.85
N TYR A 337 -15.64 14.25 14.53
CA TYR A 337 -16.03 15.37 15.37
C TYR A 337 -16.64 14.89 16.71
N GLU A 338 -17.56 13.93 16.67
CA GLU A 338 -18.10 13.30 17.87
C GLU A 338 -17.01 12.63 18.70
N LEU A 339 -16.11 11.88 18.07
CA LEU A 339 -14.98 11.25 18.75
C LEU A 339 -14.04 12.29 19.38
N PHE A 340 -13.76 13.39 18.67
CA PHE A 340 -12.97 14.49 19.19
C PHE A 340 -13.58 15.11 20.47
N LEU A 341 -14.88 15.39 20.47
CA LEU A 341 -15.58 15.93 21.65
C LEU A 341 -15.60 14.95 22.84
N GLN A 342 -15.58 13.65 22.58
CA GLN A 342 -15.46 12.64 23.64
C GLN A 342 -14.07 12.64 24.28
N GLN A 343 -13.01 12.86 23.51
CA GLN A 343 -11.63 12.71 23.95
C GLN A 343 -11.01 14.00 24.48
N TYR A 344 -11.49 15.18 24.03
CA TYR A 344 -10.86 16.47 24.37
C TYR A 344 -11.82 17.45 25.03
N ASN A 345 -11.25 18.33 25.87
CA ASN A 345 -11.85 19.61 26.23
C ASN A 345 -11.55 20.61 25.13
N VAL A 346 -12.57 21.32 24.66
CA VAL A 346 -12.49 22.26 23.53
C VAL A 346 -12.76 23.66 24.02
N TYR A 347 -11.87 24.58 23.69
CA TYR A 347 -11.93 25.98 24.12
C TYR A 347 -12.05 26.92 22.92
N ASN A 348 -12.81 27.98 23.09
CA ASN A 348 -12.99 29.07 22.12
C ASN A 348 -13.32 28.60 20.70
N PRO A 349 -14.34 27.73 20.48
CA PRO A 349 -14.65 27.22 19.16
C PRO A 349 -15.28 28.31 18.27
N GLU A 350 -14.69 28.53 17.09
CA GLU A 350 -15.21 29.36 16.01
C GLU A 350 -15.59 28.46 14.84
N TYR A 351 -16.87 28.33 14.53
CA TYR A 351 -17.36 27.48 13.47
C TYR A 351 -17.41 28.23 12.13
N LEU A 352 -16.68 27.73 11.14
CA LEU A 352 -16.55 28.38 9.83
C LEU A 352 -17.60 27.89 8.82
N GLY A 353 -18.16 26.69 9.04
CA GLY A 353 -19.10 26.05 8.14
C GLY A 353 -18.61 24.69 7.66
N GLY A 354 -19.23 24.18 6.61
CA GLY A 354 -18.86 22.89 6.03
C GLY A 354 -19.88 22.35 5.06
N TRP A 355 -19.82 21.05 4.83
CA TRP A 355 -20.68 20.36 3.87
C TRP A 355 -21.55 19.33 4.55
N LYS A 356 -22.85 19.29 4.22
CA LYS A 356 -23.81 18.31 4.71
C LYS A 356 -24.32 17.44 3.60
N TYR A 357 -24.65 16.19 3.93
CA TYR A 357 -24.90 15.12 2.97
C TYR A 357 -26.18 14.38 3.29
N ARG A 358 -26.89 13.96 2.24
CA ARG A 358 -27.81 12.83 2.34
C ARG A 358 -27.02 11.59 2.70
N ALA A 359 -27.65 10.69 3.43
CA ALA A 359 -27.00 9.49 3.90
C ALA A 359 -27.84 8.24 3.61
N THR A 360 -27.16 7.13 3.31
CA THR A 360 -27.78 5.82 3.18
C THR A 360 -26.81 4.73 3.60
N VAL A 361 -27.35 3.56 3.92
CA VAL A 361 -26.59 2.32 4.10
C VAL A 361 -26.69 1.45 2.85
N GLY A 362 -25.86 0.43 2.74
CA GLY A 362 -25.95 -0.55 1.68
C GLY A 362 -25.32 -0.16 0.33
N LEU A 363 -24.69 1.01 0.22
CA LEU A 363 -24.04 1.44 -1.04
C LEU A 363 -23.03 0.42 -1.56
N PHE A 364 -22.34 -0.29 -0.69
CA PHE A 364 -21.25 -1.20 -1.01
C PHE A 364 -21.60 -2.68 -0.85
N ASP A 365 -22.80 -3.02 -0.38
CA ASP A 365 -23.20 -4.37 0.00
C ASP A 365 -22.96 -5.39 -1.12
N ALA A 366 -23.48 -5.13 -2.31
CA ALA A 366 -23.33 -6.05 -3.45
C ALA A 366 -21.87 -6.41 -3.76
N TYR A 367 -20.96 -5.46 -3.57
CA TYR A 367 -19.54 -5.68 -3.79
C TYR A 367 -18.87 -6.43 -2.64
N ILE A 368 -19.13 -5.99 -1.41
CA ILE A 368 -18.50 -6.59 -0.21
C ILE A 368 -18.99 -8.01 0.00
N ASP A 369 -20.30 -8.25 -0.13
CA ASP A 369 -20.89 -9.59 0.02
C ASP A 369 -20.34 -10.55 -1.02
N LYS A 370 -20.33 -10.17 -2.32
CA LYS A 370 -19.76 -10.98 -3.40
C LYS A 370 -18.35 -11.47 -3.09
N TRP A 371 -17.47 -10.54 -2.71
CA TRP A 371 -16.06 -10.89 -2.53
C TRP A 371 -15.75 -11.52 -1.17
N THR A 372 -16.58 -11.28 -0.15
CA THR A 372 -16.54 -12.00 1.13
C THR A 372 -16.94 -13.46 0.94
N GLU A 373 -18.07 -13.71 0.25
CA GLU A 373 -18.52 -15.06 -0.08
C GLU A 373 -17.49 -15.80 -0.94
N ALA A 374 -16.93 -15.14 -1.96
CA ALA A 374 -15.87 -15.72 -2.81
C ALA A 374 -14.63 -16.09 -1.98
N LYS A 375 -14.19 -15.23 -1.04
CA LYS A 375 -13.06 -15.49 -0.13
C LYS A 375 -13.31 -16.72 0.75
N ILE A 376 -14.49 -16.80 1.36
CA ILE A 376 -14.87 -17.91 2.25
C ILE A 376 -14.98 -19.22 1.47
N LYS A 377 -15.69 -19.20 0.34
CA LYS A 377 -15.86 -20.38 -0.52
C LYS A 377 -14.51 -20.89 -1.03
N ALA A 378 -13.66 -20.01 -1.55
CA ALA A 378 -12.34 -20.38 -2.03
C ALA A 378 -11.45 -20.93 -0.91
N GLY A 379 -11.58 -20.42 0.32
CA GLY A 379 -10.89 -20.95 1.50
C GLY A 379 -11.31 -22.39 1.82
N LYS A 380 -12.63 -22.66 1.84
CA LYS A 380 -13.18 -23.99 2.10
C LYS A 380 -12.81 -25.01 1.01
N GLU A 381 -12.73 -24.57 -0.24
CA GLU A 381 -12.38 -25.41 -1.40
C GLU A 381 -10.85 -25.55 -1.61
N GLY A 382 -10.00 -24.94 -0.77
CA GLY A 382 -8.55 -24.94 -0.92
C GLY A 382 -8.02 -24.18 -2.15
N LYS A 383 -8.86 -23.35 -2.78
CA LYS A 383 -8.54 -22.56 -3.99
C LYS A 383 -7.78 -21.28 -3.62
N LYS A 384 -6.49 -21.42 -3.33
CA LYS A 384 -5.63 -20.33 -2.83
C LYS A 384 -5.66 -19.09 -3.71
N GLY A 385 -5.52 -19.25 -5.03
CA GLY A 385 -5.52 -18.12 -5.98
C GLY A 385 -6.80 -17.31 -5.96
N LEU A 386 -7.99 -17.95 -5.96
CA LEU A 386 -9.28 -17.27 -5.86
C LEU A 386 -9.46 -16.56 -4.50
N ARG A 387 -9.00 -17.19 -3.42
CA ARG A 387 -9.00 -16.56 -2.08
C ARG A 387 -8.15 -15.30 -2.07
N GLN A 388 -6.97 -15.33 -2.70
CA GLN A 388 -6.07 -14.17 -2.80
C GLN A 388 -6.69 -13.05 -3.64
N VAL A 389 -7.28 -13.36 -4.80
CA VAL A 389 -8.01 -12.39 -5.63
C VAL A 389 -9.13 -11.73 -4.82
N ALA A 390 -9.96 -12.51 -4.13
CA ALA A 390 -11.05 -11.97 -3.33
C ALA A 390 -10.54 -11.04 -2.21
N LYS A 391 -9.43 -11.41 -1.54
CA LYS A 391 -8.77 -10.55 -0.53
C LYS A 391 -8.31 -9.22 -1.13
N LEU A 392 -7.69 -9.26 -2.31
CA LEU A 392 -7.20 -8.05 -2.99
C LEU A 392 -8.36 -7.14 -3.43
N TYR A 393 -9.44 -7.69 -3.96
CA TYR A 393 -10.63 -6.92 -4.31
C TYR A 393 -11.24 -6.24 -3.08
N LEU A 394 -11.49 -6.99 -2.01
CA LEU A 394 -12.03 -6.44 -0.77
C LEU A 394 -11.23 -5.23 -0.26
N ASN A 395 -9.91 -5.34 -0.23
CA ASN A 395 -9.04 -4.31 0.36
C ASN A 395 -8.71 -3.14 -0.57
N SER A 396 -9.06 -3.22 -1.87
CA SER A 396 -8.60 -2.23 -2.86
C SER A 396 -9.61 -1.15 -3.22
N LEU A 397 -10.91 -1.37 -2.97
CA LEU A 397 -11.96 -0.45 -3.41
C LEU A 397 -11.93 0.88 -2.66
N TYR A 398 -11.82 0.86 -1.32
CA TYR A 398 -11.90 2.08 -0.52
C TYR A 398 -10.81 3.11 -0.89
N GLY A 399 -9.60 2.65 -1.20
CA GLY A 399 -8.48 3.52 -1.58
C GLY A 399 -8.75 4.36 -2.83
N LYS A 400 -9.68 3.90 -3.69
CA LYS A 400 -10.09 4.68 -4.87
C LYS A 400 -10.93 5.89 -4.52
N THR A 401 -11.71 5.85 -3.45
CA THR A 401 -12.54 6.97 -3.00
C THR A 401 -11.71 8.21 -2.64
N ALA A 402 -10.50 7.98 -2.14
CA ALA A 402 -9.57 9.01 -1.67
C ALA A 402 -8.34 9.20 -2.59
N SER A 403 -8.41 8.74 -3.85
CA SER A 403 -7.32 8.92 -4.82
C SER A 403 -6.90 10.39 -4.92
N ARG A 404 -5.59 10.66 -5.04
CA ARG A 404 -5.07 12.02 -5.17
C ARG A 404 -5.66 12.72 -6.37
N LEU A 405 -6.09 13.97 -6.18
CA LEU A 405 -6.69 14.80 -7.22
C LEU A 405 -5.66 15.37 -8.19
N PHE A 406 -4.49 15.68 -7.69
CA PHE A 406 -3.34 16.11 -8.49
C PHE A 406 -2.24 15.06 -8.43
N GLY A 407 -1.57 14.88 -9.53
CA GLY A 407 -0.37 14.06 -9.62
C GLY A 407 0.66 14.76 -10.47
N THR A 408 1.88 14.78 -10.00
CA THR A 408 3.04 15.22 -10.77
C THR A 408 3.74 13.97 -11.29
N GLU A 409 4.12 13.98 -12.54
CA GLU A 409 4.90 12.89 -13.13
C GLU A 409 6.39 13.19 -13.01
N LYS A 410 7.20 12.15 -12.84
CA LYS A 410 8.64 12.23 -13.04
C LYS A 410 8.95 11.98 -14.50
N ILE A 411 9.59 12.94 -15.13
CA ILE A 411 9.99 12.92 -16.54
C ILE A 411 11.47 12.56 -16.61
N PRO A 412 11.83 11.42 -17.21
CA PRO A 412 13.22 11.03 -17.37
C PRO A 412 13.89 11.87 -18.48
N PHE A 413 15.17 12.14 -18.30
CA PHE A 413 16.06 12.69 -19.31
C PHE A 413 17.45 12.10 -19.15
N PHE A 414 18.22 12.08 -20.23
CA PHE A 414 19.62 11.65 -20.17
C PHE A 414 20.49 12.84 -19.85
N ASP A 415 21.40 12.67 -18.90
CA ASP A 415 22.37 13.66 -18.50
C ASP A 415 23.75 13.24 -19.04
N ASP A 416 24.26 13.99 -20.01
CA ASP A 416 25.50 13.68 -20.69
C ASP A 416 26.74 13.87 -19.80
N GLU A 417 26.67 14.70 -18.74
CA GLU A 417 27.78 14.92 -17.83
C GLU A 417 27.97 13.74 -16.88
N ASP A 418 26.87 13.21 -16.33
CA ASP A 418 26.88 12.06 -15.43
C ASP A 418 26.71 10.72 -16.16
N ASP A 419 26.55 10.75 -17.49
CA ASP A 419 26.30 9.57 -18.36
C ASP A 419 25.18 8.65 -17.86
N CYS A 420 24.10 9.23 -17.30
CA CYS A 420 23.02 8.46 -16.71
C CYS A 420 21.66 9.16 -16.80
N ILE A 421 20.59 8.41 -16.45
CA ILE A 421 19.22 8.93 -16.40
C ILE A 421 19.01 9.78 -15.15
N LYS A 422 18.50 10.99 -15.35
CA LYS A 422 17.98 11.86 -14.30
C LYS A 422 16.50 12.14 -14.49
N TYR A 423 15.88 12.74 -13.47
CA TYR A 423 14.45 13.05 -13.46
C TYR A 423 14.20 14.51 -13.13
N ARG A 424 13.24 15.09 -13.85
CA ARG A 424 12.62 16.36 -13.46
C ARG A 424 11.14 16.13 -13.17
N PHE A 425 10.52 17.01 -12.39
CA PHE A 425 9.08 16.97 -12.20
C PHE A 425 8.38 17.67 -13.36
N GLY A 426 7.31 17.07 -13.87
CA GLY A 426 6.38 17.70 -14.78
C GLY A 426 5.44 18.65 -14.04
N GLU A 427 4.55 19.31 -14.79
CA GLU A 427 3.50 20.12 -14.20
C GLU A 427 2.47 19.24 -13.48
N PRO A 428 1.87 19.72 -12.37
CA PRO A 428 0.80 18.99 -11.71
C PRO A 428 -0.42 18.82 -12.60
N GLU A 429 -0.80 17.60 -12.91
CA GLU A 429 -2.00 17.30 -13.68
C GLU A 429 -3.19 16.95 -12.78
N GLN A 430 -4.35 17.52 -13.10
CA GLN A 430 -5.59 17.15 -12.43
C GLN A 430 -6.05 15.77 -12.88
N ARG A 431 -6.21 14.87 -11.92
CA ARG A 431 -6.75 13.51 -12.11
C ARG A 431 -8.25 13.49 -11.82
N LYS A 432 -8.96 12.57 -12.44
CA LYS A 432 -10.35 12.31 -12.05
C LYS A 432 -10.39 11.71 -10.65
N GLY A 433 -10.85 12.48 -9.69
CA GLY A 433 -11.21 11.98 -8.37
C GLY A 433 -12.48 11.14 -8.43
N TRP A 434 -12.74 10.41 -7.36
CA TRP A 434 -14.06 9.80 -7.13
C TRP A 434 -14.83 10.69 -6.13
N TYR A 435 -15.52 10.12 -5.19
CA TYR A 435 -16.33 10.84 -4.20
C TYR A 435 -15.59 10.87 -2.86
N ILE A 436 -14.75 11.90 -2.65
CA ILE A 436 -13.82 11.99 -1.50
C ILE A 436 -14.52 11.89 -0.14
N ALA A 437 -15.76 12.40 -0.01
CA ALA A 437 -16.50 12.30 1.23
C ALA A 437 -16.68 10.85 1.69
N CYS A 438 -16.97 9.90 0.77
CA CYS A 438 -17.01 8.49 1.14
C CYS A 438 -15.69 8.00 1.73
N GLY A 439 -14.56 8.38 1.13
CA GLY A 439 -13.23 8.02 1.65
C GLY A 439 -13.00 8.55 3.06
N SER A 440 -13.38 9.81 3.32
CA SER A 440 -13.30 10.39 4.65
C SER A 440 -14.16 9.63 5.67
N PHE A 441 -15.39 9.27 5.32
CA PHE A 441 -16.27 8.52 6.23
C PHE A 441 -15.84 7.07 6.44
N VAL A 442 -15.38 6.34 5.40
CA VAL A 442 -14.84 4.98 5.56
C VAL A 442 -13.71 4.95 6.58
N THR A 443 -12.75 5.86 6.45
CA THR A 443 -11.62 5.92 7.38
C THR A 443 -12.01 6.45 8.75
N SER A 444 -13.01 7.33 8.85
CA SER A 444 -13.53 7.81 10.14
C SER A 444 -14.22 6.70 10.93
N TYR A 445 -15.06 5.90 10.28
CA TYR A 445 -15.68 4.74 10.93
C TYR A 445 -14.64 3.71 11.36
N ALA A 446 -13.62 3.45 10.54
CA ALA A 446 -12.51 2.58 10.89
C ALA A 446 -11.74 3.09 12.13
N ARG A 447 -11.38 4.38 12.15
CA ARG A 447 -10.75 5.01 13.33
C ARG A 447 -11.63 4.93 14.56
N ARG A 448 -12.94 5.19 14.40
CA ARG A 448 -13.90 5.08 15.52
C ARG A 448 -13.85 3.68 16.13
N LEU A 449 -13.93 2.62 15.32
CA LEU A 449 -13.86 1.25 15.83
C LEU A 449 -12.55 0.98 16.57
N THR A 450 -11.40 1.29 15.96
CA THR A 450 -10.09 1.02 16.56
C THR A 450 -9.90 1.83 17.85
N ILE A 451 -10.21 3.13 17.84
CA ILE A 451 -9.99 4.00 19.00
C ILE A 451 -10.97 3.67 20.12
N THR A 452 -12.25 3.42 19.86
CA THR A 452 -13.22 3.10 20.91
C THR A 452 -12.94 1.75 21.56
N THR A 453 -12.46 0.77 20.81
CA THR A 453 -12.03 -0.52 21.37
C THR A 453 -10.80 -0.33 22.27
N GLY A 454 -9.78 0.41 21.82
CA GLY A 454 -8.63 0.72 22.66
C GLY A 454 -8.99 1.54 23.89
N GLN A 455 -9.90 2.51 23.75
CA GLN A 455 -10.38 3.33 24.86
C GLN A 455 -11.13 2.50 25.91
N LYS A 456 -11.97 1.55 25.45
CA LYS A 456 -12.64 0.63 26.37
C LYS A 456 -11.65 -0.18 27.19
N MET A 457 -10.63 -0.76 26.56
CA MET A 457 -9.58 -1.51 27.26
C MET A 457 -8.84 -0.63 28.26
N LEU A 458 -8.53 0.62 27.89
CA LEU A 458 -7.85 1.58 28.74
C LEU A 458 -8.72 2.03 29.94
N ASP A 459 -10.01 2.29 29.70
CA ASP A 459 -10.97 2.63 30.76
C ASP A 459 -11.15 1.46 31.76
N ASP A 460 -11.22 0.21 31.25
CA ASP A 460 -11.29 -0.99 32.10
C ASP A 460 -10.01 -1.20 32.96
N TYR A 461 -8.84 -0.89 32.38
CA TYR A 461 -7.56 -0.93 33.09
C TYR A 461 -7.52 0.09 34.25
N TYR A 462 -7.83 1.36 33.98
CA TYR A 462 -7.82 2.40 35.03
C TYR A 462 -8.94 2.22 36.06
N ALA A 463 -10.04 1.57 35.69
CA ALA A 463 -11.08 1.18 36.63
C ALA A 463 -10.74 -0.07 37.47
N GLY A 464 -9.57 -0.69 37.24
CA GLY A 464 -9.15 -1.91 37.93
C GLY A 464 -9.94 -3.17 37.55
N LYS A 465 -10.72 -3.14 36.46
CA LYS A 465 -11.51 -4.27 35.96
C LYS A 465 -10.67 -5.24 35.12
N SER A 466 -9.61 -4.76 34.52
CA SER A 466 -8.74 -5.54 33.63
C SER A 466 -7.26 -5.21 33.89
N GLN A 467 -6.38 -6.16 33.59
CA GLN A 467 -4.93 -5.95 33.54
C GLN A 467 -4.41 -5.73 32.13
N ILE A 468 -5.31 -5.71 31.11
CA ILE A 468 -4.95 -5.51 29.71
C ILE A 468 -4.66 -4.03 29.48
N TYR A 469 -3.45 -3.73 29.00
CA TYR A 469 -3.01 -2.36 28.76
C TYR A 469 -2.69 -2.13 27.28
N PRO A 470 -3.44 -1.26 26.57
CA PRO A 470 -3.19 -0.93 25.18
C PRO A 470 -1.83 -0.27 24.98
N CYS A 471 -0.96 -0.91 24.19
CA CYS A 471 0.41 -0.47 23.95
C CYS A 471 0.58 0.18 22.57
N TYR A 472 0.05 -0.46 21.53
CA TYR A 472 0.27 -0.04 20.16
C TYR A 472 -0.93 -0.38 19.27
N ALA A 473 -1.37 0.60 18.50
CA ALA A 473 -2.38 0.43 17.46
C ALA A 473 -1.77 0.60 16.07
N ASP A 474 -2.23 -0.18 15.11
CA ASP A 474 -1.88 -0.02 13.72
C ASP A 474 -3.07 -0.29 12.80
N THR A 475 -3.82 0.76 12.51
CA THR A 475 -4.98 0.76 11.61
C THR A 475 -6.10 -0.18 12.06
N ASP A 476 -5.91 -1.48 11.94
CA ASP A 476 -6.86 -2.57 12.20
C ASP A 476 -6.44 -3.47 13.36
N SER A 477 -5.31 -3.21 14.01
CA SER A 477 -4.79 -4.06 15.08
C SER A 477 -4.52 -3.30 16.38
N TRP A 478 -4.66 -4.02 17.50
CA TRP A 478 -4.14 -3.64 18.82
C TRP A 478 -3.14 -4.66 19.32
N LYS A 479 -2.03 -4.15 19.85
CA LYS A 479 -1.04 -4.90 20.60
C LYS A 479 -1.10 -4.42 22.05
N CYS A 480 -1.47 -5.33 22.95
CA CYS A 480 -1.76 -5.00 24.35
C CYS A 480 -0.91 -5.86 25.30
N ALA A 481 -0.32 -5.24 26.32
CA ALA A 481 0.20 -5.98 27.44
C ALA A 481 -0.95 -6.75 28.11
N SER A 482 -0.80 -8.04 28.32
CA SER A 482 -1.85 -8.89 28.89
C SER A 482 -1.24 -10.03 29.70
N PRO A 483 -1.17 -9.91 31.04
CA PRO A 483 -0.71 -10.97 31.90
C PRO A 483 -1.55 -12.25 31.74
N GLY A 484 -0.87 -13.36 31.42
CA GLY A 484 -1.52 -14.65 31.17
C GLY A 484 -2.35 -14.68 29.86
N PHE A 485 -2.07 -13.79 28.89
CA PHE A 485 -2.66 -13.77 27.55
C PHE A 485 -4.20 -13.66 27.52
N LYS A 486 -4.77 -12.98 28.52
CA LYS A 486 -6.23 -12.79 28.61
C LYS A 486 -6.73 -11.92 27.48
N LEU A 487 -7.89 -12.28 26.92
CA LEU A 487 -8.59 -11.48 25.92
C LEU A 487 -9.47 -10.41 26.58
N PRO A 488 -9.67 -9.25 25.94
CA PRO A 488 -10.46 -8.17 26.51
C PRO A 488 -11.95 -8.52 26.55
N GLU A 489 -12.56 -8.36 27.73
CA GLU A 489 -14.00 -8.59 27.91
C GLU A 489 -14.83 -7.56 27.15
N GLY A 490 -15.93 -8.03 26.53
CA GLY A 490 -16.86 -7.18 25.78
C GLY A 490 -16.27 -6.61 24.49
N VAL A 491 -15.14 -7.14 24.04
CA VAL A 491 -14.65 -7.00 22.65
C VAL A 491 -15.12 -8.23 21.89
N ASP A 492 -15.68 -7.98 20.70
CA ASP A 492 -16.27 -9.01 19.87
C ASP A 492 -15.16 -9.78 19.12
N ILE A 493 -14.79 -10.94 19.65
CA ILE A 493 -13.72 -11.81 19.12
C ILE A 493 -14.34 -12.93 18.31
N ASP A 494 -14.02 -13.00 17.01
CA ASP A 494 -14.42 -14.07 16.10
C ASP A 494 -13.45 -14.12 14.91
N PRO A 495 -12.73 -15.23 14.68
CA PRO A 495 -11.68 -15.30 13.65
C PRO A 495 -12.20 -15.29 12.20
N TYR A 496 -13.50 -15.42 11.98
CA TYR A 496 -14.07 -15.55 10.64
C TYR A 496 -15.03 -14.43 10.25
N ARG A 497 -15.70 -13.83 11.22
CA ARG A 497 -16.76 -12.86 10.96
C ARG A 497 -16.20 -11.51 10.56
N LEU A 498 -16.67 -10.98 9.45
CA LEU A 498 -16.31 -9.67 8.93
C LEU A 498 -16.51 -8.58 9.99
N GLY A 499 -15.45 -7.85 10.31
CA GLY A 499 -15.47 -6.75 11.28
C GLY A 499 -15.35 -7.14 12.74
N ALA A 500 -15.34 -8.44 13.08
CA ALA A 500 -14.97 -8.89 14.40
C ALA A 500 -13.44 -8.84 14.58
N TRP A 501 -12.99 -8.77 15.81
CA TRP A 501 -11.58 -8.89 16.16
C TRP A 501 -11.16 -10.36 16.10
N ASP A 502 -9.99 -10.62 15.58
CA ASP A 502 -9.34 -11.93 15.60
C ASP A 502 -8.19 -11.94 16.61
N TYR A 503 -7.97 -13.03 17.33
CA TYR A 503 -6.81 -13.25 18.18
C TYR A 503 -5.63 -13.73 17.31
N GLU A 504 -4.89 -12.79 16.73
CA GLU A 504 -3.86 -13.06 15.73
C GLU A 504 -2.61 -13.73 16.31
N GLY A 505 -2.30 -13.48 17.58
CA GLY A 505 -1.12 -14.03 18.20
C GLY A 505 -0.77 -13.41 19.56
N LYS A 506 0.30 -13.91 20.16
CA LYS A 506 0.80 -13.51 21.47
C LYS A 506 2.31 -13.35 21.47
N TRP A 507 2.83 -12.59 22.43
CA TRP A 507 4.28 -12.45 22.66
C TRP A 507 4.63 -12.71 24.12
N SER A 508 5.88 -13.17 24.36
CA SER A 508 6.39 -13.45 25.70
C SER A 508 7.89 -13.26 25.75
N ASP A 509 8.44 -13.10 26.96
CA ASP A 509 9.89 -13.10 27.22
C ASP A 509 10.52 -14.51 27.28
N VAL A 510 9.78 -15.56 26.92
CA VAL A 510 10.29 -16.94 26.86
C VAL A 510 11.48 -17.02 25.90
N GLY A 511 12.64 -17.49 26.40
CA GLY A 511 13.87 -17.56 25.61
C GLY A 511 14.61 -16.21 25.44
N GLN A 512 14.10 -15.13 26.05
CA GLN A 512 14.72 -13.82 26.10
C GLN A 512 15.11 -13.46 27.54
N LYS A 513 15.73 -12.28 27.75
CA LYS A 513 15.96 -11.75 29.10
C LYS A 513 14.62 -11.41 29.75
N PRO A 514 14.51 -11.53 31.08
CA PRO A 514 13.26 -11.21 31.80
C PRO A 514 12.71 -9.82 31.41
N GLY A 515 11.43 -9.79 31.05
CA GLY A 515 10.73 -8.60 30.60
C GLY A 515 10.85 -8.29 29.10
N GLN A 516 11.75 -8.93 28.36
CA GLN A 516 12.01 -8.67 26.94
C GLN A 516 11.07 -9.47 26.02
N GLY A 517 9.77 -9.30 26.17
CA GLY A 517 8.76 -9.88 25.29
C GLY A 517 8.43 -8.97 24.11
N ALA A 518 8.28 -7.67 24.32
CA ALA A 518 8.04 -6.67 23.28
C ALA A 518 8.66 -5.31 23.62
N ARG A 519 8.97 -4.52 22.57
CA ARG A 519 9.38 -3.11 22.67
C ARG A 519 8.84 -2.31 21.52
N PHE A 520 8.08 -1.25 21.80
CA PHE A 520 7.52 -0.32 20.83
C PHE A 520 8.23 1.02 20.93
N LEU A 521 8.98 1.41 19.88
CA LEU A 521 9.74 2.67 19.88
C LEU A 521 8.91 3.84 19.37
N ARG A 522 8.24 3.64 18.23
CA ARG A 522 7.39 4.62 17.55
C ARG A 522 6.46 3.92 16.56
N GLN A 523 5.61 4.68 15.91
CA GLN A 523 4.74 4.18 14.84
C GLN A 523 5.55 3.41 13.79
N LYS A 524 5.08 2.21 13.42
CA LYS A 524 5.74 1.31 12.47
C LYS A 524 7.19 0.96 12.84
N CYS A 525 7.53 0.97 14.16
CA CYS A 525 8.86 0.60 14.64
C CYS A 525 8.78 -0.10 15.99
N TYR A 526 8.75 -1.41 15.98
CA TYR A 526 8.65 -2.28 17.16
C TYR A 526 9.29 -3.65 16.93
N LEU A 527 9.58 -4.31 18.03
CA LEU A 527 10.19 -5.63 18.13
C LEU A 527 9.41 -6.45 19.15
N TYR A 528 9.09 -7.69 18.84
CA TYR A 528 8.47 -8.61 19.81
C TYR A 528 8.82 -10.07 19.54
N ASN A 529 8.92 -10.85 20.62
CA ASN A 529 9.14 -12.30 20.58
C ASN A 529 7.77 -12.98 20.49
N TYR A 530 7.36 -13.35 19.28
CA TYR A 530 5.98 -13.55 18.84
C TYR A 530 5.70 -14.98 18.39
N THR A 531 4.45 -15.39 18.57
CA THR A 531 3.88 -16.60 17.99
C THR A 531 2.45 -16.37 17.50
N GLU A 532 2.09 -17.03 16.40
CA GLU A 532 0.71 -17.13 15.90
C GLU A 532 -0.05 -18.30 16.55
N ASP A 533 0.66 -19.20 17.23
CA ASP A 533 0.06 -20.31 17.97
C ASP A 533 -0.52 -19.81 19.29
N THR A 534 -1.79 -19.43 19.26
CA THR A 534 -2.52 -18.92 20.41
C THR A 534 -3.07 -20.01 21.31
N GLU A 535 -3.16 -21.27 20.83
CA GLU A 535 -3.81 -22.39 21.51
C GLU A 535 -2.83 -23.23 22.34
N SER A 536 -1.58 -23.37 21.88
CA SER A 536 -0.58 -24.21 22.57
C SER A 536 -0.12 -23.61 23.89
N ASP A 537 0.06 -24.46 24.89
CA ASP A 537 0.66 -24.09 26.19
C ASP A 537 2.18 -23.83 26.07
N ASN A 538 2.85 -24.44 25.09
CA ASN A 538 4.28 -24.29 24.81
C ASN A 538 4.54 -23.96 23.34
N PRO A 539 4.12 -22.80 22.84
CA PRO A 539 4.33 -22.43 21.45
C PRO A 539 5.80 -22.07 21.20
N GLU A 540 6.24 -22.24 19.97
CA GLU A 540 7.52 -21.71 19.52
C GLU A 540 7.41 -20.20 19.29
N TYR A 541 8.30 -19.43 19.93
CA TYR A 541 8.39 -17.98 19.77
C TYR A 541 9.53 -17.63 18.81
N HIS A 542 9.32 -16.64 17.98
CA HIS A 542 10.34 -16.09 17.09
C HIS A 542 10.37 -14.56 17.15
N LEU A 543 11.56 -13.99 16.95
CA LEU A 543 11.73 -12.55 16.97
C LEU A 543 11.15 -11.93 15.70
N LYS A 544 10.12 -11.11 15.83
CA LYS A 544 9.49 -10.38 14.73
C LYS A 544 9.81 -8.90 14.82
N VAL A 545 10.41 -8.36 13.76
CA VAL A 545 10.81 -6.96 13.66
C VAL A 545 9.89 -6.25 12.67
N THR A 546 9.34 -5.13 13.08
CA THR A 546 8.67 -4.20 12.18
C THR A 546 9.33 -2.84 12.32
N CYS A 547 9.99 -2.37 11.27
CA CYS A 547 10.56 -1.03 11.27
C CYS A 547 10.45 -0.44 9.85
N ALA A 548 9.62 0.60 9.70
CA ALA A 548 9.37 1.22 8.40
C ALA A 548 10.67 1.67 7.72
N GLY A 549 10.92 1.13 6.51
CA GLY A 549 12.12 1.40 5.71
C GLY A 549 13.32 0.48 6.01
N MET A 550 13.22 -0.41 6.99
CA MET A 550 14.19 -1.50 7.21
C MET A 550 13.88 -2.66 6.25
N THR A 551 14.91 -3.29 5.70
CA THR A 551 14.77 -4.46 4.84
C THR A 551 14.81 -5.75 5.67
N GLU A 552 14.25 -6.84 5.15
CA GLU A 552 14.32 -8.16 5.80
C GLU A 552 15.76 -8.63 6.02
N ALA A 553 16.68 -8.30 5.10
CA ALA A 553 18.09 -8.60 5.25
C ALA A 553 18.73 -7.96 6.50
N SER A 554 18.19 -6.82 6.95
CA SER A 554 18.64 -6.15 8.18
C SER A 554 18.06 -6.80 9.44
N HIS A 555 16.91 -7.47 9.37
CA HIS A 555 16.22 -8.04 10.55
C HIS A 555 17.07 -9.04 11.31
N LYS A 556 17.92 -9.82 10.63
CA LYS A 556 18.80 -10.83 11.24
C LYS A 556 19.84 -10.24 12.22
N TYR A 557 20.09 -8.95 12.14
CA TYR A 557 21.02 -8.25 13.03
C TYR A 557 20.34 -7.58 14.22
N VAL A 558 18.99 -7.60 14.26
CA VAL A 558 18.19 -6.93 15.30
C VAL A 558 17.95 -7.87 16.48
N ASN A 559 18.12 -7.37 17.68
CA ASN A 559 17.74 -8.03 18.94
C ASN A 559 17.34 -6.97 19.97
N PHE A 560 16.87 -7.40 21.15
CA PHE A 560 16.44 -6.46 22.20
C PHE A 560 17.57 -5.55 22.71
N ASP A 561 18.83 -6.01 22.70
CA ASP A 561 19.93 -5.22 23.25
C ASP A 561 20.34 -4.06 22.34
N ASN A 562 20.10 -4.20 21.04
CA ASN A 562 20.49 -3.18 20.06
C ASN A 562 19.30 -2.44 19.40
N PHE A 563 18.04 -2.79 19.76
CA PHE A 563 16.86 -2.16 19.17
C PHE A 563 16.45 -0.89 19.93
N HIS A 564 17.03 0.25 19.51
CA HIS A 564 16.72 1.57 20.07
C HIS A 564 16.89 2.68 19.03
N ILE A 565 16.39 3.87 19.30
CA ILE A 565 16.57 5.04 18.43
C ILE A 565 18.07 5.33 18.28
N GLY A 566 18.51 5.54 17.04
CA GLY A 566 19.92 5.77 16.69
C GLY A 566 20.69 4.50 16.29
N SER A 567 20.15 3.29 16.55
CA SER A 567 20.80 2.05 16.11
C SER A 567 20.86 1.93 14.61
N SER A 568 21.98 1.41 14.09
CA SER A 568 22.22 1.17 12.66
C SER A 568 22.46 -0.30 12.38
N TYR A 569 21.95 -0.77 11.25
CA TYR A 569 22.01 -2.16 10.82
C TYR A 569 22.39 -2.26 9.34
N PRO A 570 23.29 -3.17 8.94
CA PRO A 570 23.62 -3.41 7.54
C PRO A 570 22.47 -4.09 6.78
N GLY A 571 22.58 -4.14 5.45
CA GLY A 571 21.68 -4.89 4.58
C GLY A 571 20.53 -4.09 4.01
N LYS A 572 20.54 -2.76 4.12
CA LYS A 572 19.58 -1.92 3.40
C LYS A 572 20.06 -1.69 1.98
N LEU A 573 19.32 -2.19 1.01
CA LEU A 573 19.60 -1.97 -0.41
C LEU A 573 18.89 -0.71 -0.91
N LEU A 574 19.67 0.27 -1.41
CA LEU A 574 19.15 1.47 -2.04
C LEU A 574 19.42 1.46 -3.55
N PRO A 575 18.39 1.67 -4.38
CA PRO A 575 18.59 1.80 -5.81
C PRO A 575 19.40 3.07 -6.14
N LYS A 576 20.51 2.90 -6.86
CA LYS A 576 21.36 3.97 -7.37
C LYS A 576 21.38 3.91 -8.90
N ILE A 577 21.00 5.00 -9.55
CA ILE A 577 21.10 5.14 -11.00
C ILE A 577 22.58 5.35 -11.35
N VAL A 578 23.04 4.63 -12.36
CA VAL A 578 24.41 4.62 -12.84
C VAL A 578 24.40 4.54 -14.38
N PRO A 579 25.53 4.78 -15.07
CA PRO A 579 25.64 4.47 -16.48
C PRO A 579 25.22 3.02 -16.78
N GLY A 580 24.37 2.82 -17.78
CA GLY A 580 23.82 1.51 -18.14
C GLY A 580 22.52 1.13 -17.44
N GLY A 581 22.11 1.84 -16.37
CA GLY A 581 20.84 1.56 -15.71
C GLY A 581 20.80 1.88 -14.22
N ILE A 582 20.53 0.87 -13.39
CA ILE A 582 20.35 1.00 -11.94
C ILE A 582 20.98 -0.21 -11.22
N VAL A 583 21.65 0.06 -10.11
CA VAL A 583 22.20 -0.97 -9.21
C VAL A 583 21.66 -0.81 -7.80
N LEU A 584 21.70 -1.87 -7.01
CA LEU A 584 21.37 -1.82 -5.59
C LEU A 584 22.66 -1.60 -4.79
N LYS A 585 22.75 -0.49 -4.05
CA LYS A 585 23.86 -0.19 -3.16
C LYS A 585 23.50 -0.60 -1.75
N ASP A 586 24.38 -1.38 -1.12
CA ASP A 586 24.26 -1.72 0.31
C ASP A 586 24.61 -0.48 1.15
N VAL A 587 23.74 -0.16 2.10
CA VAL A 587 23.90 0.92 3.07
C VAL A 587 23.36 0.49 4.42
N ASP A 588 23.79 1.16 5.48
CA ASP A 588 23.22 0.95 6.80
C ASP A 588 21.84 1.59 6.92
N PHE A 589 20.94 0.87 7.57
CA PHE A 589 19.65 1.41 8.01
C PHE A 589 19.77 1.92 9.44
N THR A 590 19.43 3.18 9.67
CA THR A 590 19.42 3.77 11.01
C THR A 590 17.98 4.00 11.49
N ILE A 591 17.64 3.54 12.71
CA ILE A 591 16.37 3.84 13.36
C ILE A 591 16.37 5.32 13.76
N LYS A 592 15.56 6.11 13.09
CA LYS A 592 15.37 7.53 13.41
C LYS A 592 14.28 7.72 14.45
N SER A 593 14.33 8.80 15.23
CA SER A 593 13.30 9.16 16.21
C SER A 593 11.94 9.48 15.54
N ARG A 594 11.97 10.00 14.33
CA ARG A 594 10.79 10.41 13.53
C ARG A 594 10.97 10.06 12.05
#